data_e0345cb82c324eec870b26e207615acf
#
_entry.id   e0345cb82c324eec870b26e207615acf
#
_cell.length_a   1.000
_cell.length_b   1.000
_cell.length_c   1.000
_cell.angle_alpha   90.00
_cell.angle_beta   90.00
_cell.angle_gamma   90.00
#
_symmetry.space_group_name_H-M   'P 1'
#
loop_
_entity.id
_entity.type
_entity.pdbx_description
1 polymer ?
#
loop_
_entity_poly.entity_id
_entity_poly.type
_entity_poly.pdbx_seq_one_letter_code
_entity_poly.pdbx_strand_id
1 'polypeptide(L)'
;MIRTPSLALPLWACAALLICSTGLRAHPPGDEFADWYHSLRVPGVDPHIINQQERFCCSPDRDCTTTDYETDAQGNYWVVADHERVQVPLDKILQRTDNPTGHAVACWHYIDGHPVVRCFVRSPES
;
A
#
# COMPACT_ATOMS: atom_id res chain seq x y z
N MET A 1 -25.08 39.28 -57.45
CA MET A 1 -24.55 39.66 -56.11
C MET A 1 -24.81 38.51 -55.15
N ILE A 2 -23.82 37.67 -54.91
CA ILE A 2 -23.91 36.53 -54.00
C ILE A 2 -23.10 36.89 -52.77
N ARG A 3 -23.77 37.10 -51.63
CA ARG A 3 -23.13 37.34 -50.34
C ARG A 3 -22.83 36.01 -49.70
N THR A 4 -21.57 35.73 -49.53
CA THR A 4 -21.08 34.59 -48.72
C THR A 4 -21.13 34.99 -47.23
N PRO A 5 -21.75 34.17 -46.38
CA PRO A 5 -21.64 34.37 -44.94
C PRO A 5 -20.29 33.82 -44.43
N SER A 6 -19.52 34.69 -43.81
CA SER A 6 -18.35 34.32 -43.05
C SER A 6 -18.76 33.50 -41.82
N LEU A 7 -18.44 32.22 -41.83
CA LEU A 7 -18.50 31.37 -40.64
C LEU A 7 -17.31 31.69 -39.76
N ALA A 8 -17.52 32.52 -38.76
CA ALA A 8 -16.59 32.69 -37.66
C ALA A 8 -16.72 31.46 -36.73
N LEU A 9 -15.75 30.57 -36.80
CA LEU A 9 -15.58 29.46 -35.82
C LEU A 9 -15.14 30.08 -34.49
N PRO A 10 -15.82 29.78 -33.38
CA PRO A 10 -15.34 30.17 -32.06
C PRO A 10 -14.17 29.31 -31.64
N LEU A 11 -13.02 29.93 -31.49
CA LEU A 11 -11.81 29.42 -30.87
C LEU A 11 -12.01 29.31 -29.33
N TRP A 12 -12.85 28.38 -28.89
CA TRP A 12 -13.02 28.10 -27.48
C TRP A 12 -13.22 26.59 -27.29
N ALA A 13 -12.16 25.82 -27.25
CA ALA A 13 -12.17 24.47 -26.66
C ALA A 13 -10.74 23.88 -26.60
N CYS A 14 -9.81 24.57 -25.96
CA CYS A 14 -8.60 23.93 -25.42
C CYS A 14 -8.50 24.26 -23.94
N ALA A 15 -9.54 23.94 -23.16
CA ALA A 15 -9.47 23.93 -21.72
C ALA A 15 -8.97 22.56 -21.28
N ALA A 16 -7.63 22.44 -21.16
CA ALA A 16 -6.92 21.79 -20.08
C ALA A 16 -7.66 20.66 -19.34
N LEU A 17 -7.59 19.45 -19.84
CA LEU A 17 -7.60 18.25 -19.01
C LEU A 17 -6.19 18.08 -18.41
N LEU A 18 -5.84 18.91 -17.44
CA LEU A 18 -4.86 18.59 -16.44
C LEU A 18 -5.47 17.48 -15.57
N ILE A 19 -5.38 16.26 -16.05
CA ILE A 19 -5.60 15.10 -15.21
C ILE A 19 -4.44 15.10 -14.21
N CYS A 20 -4.71 15.67 -13.03
CA CYS A 20 -3.91 15.39 -11.85
C CYS A 20 -3.91 13.87 -11.66
N SER A 21 -2.90 13.20 -12.14
CA SER A 21 -2.58 11.85 -11.74
C SER A 21 -2.13 11.93 -10.27
N THR A 22 -3.11 11.99 -9.37
CA THR A 22 -2.88 11.66 -7.97
C THR A 22 -2.50 10.20 -7.96
N GLY A 23 -1.20 9.93 -7.89
CA GLY A 23 -0.72 8.57 -7.70
C GLY A 23 -1.50 7.95 -6.54
N LEU A 24 -2.19 6.85 -6.80
CA LEU A 24 -2.84 6.07 -5.75
C LEU A 24 -1.74 5.62 -4.78
N ARG A 25 -1.69 6.28 -3.64
CA ARG A 25 -0.88 5.81 -2.51
C ARG A 25 -1.75 4.86 -1.70
N ALA A 26 -1.19 3.77 -1.21
CA ALA A 26 -1.88 2.83 -0.33
C ALA A 26 -2.44 3.53 0.94
N HIS A 27 -1.76 4.58 1.39
CA HIS A 27 -2.24 5.51 2.42
C HIS A 27 -2.22 6.93 1.85
N PRO A 28 -3.38 7.61 1.77
CA PRO A 28 -3.46 8.97 1.25
C PRO A 28 -2.64 9.95 2.13
N PRO A 29 -2.13 11.04 1.55
CA PRO A 29 -1.53 12.11 2.31
C PRO A 29 -2.53 12.65 3.35
N GLY A 30 -2.14 12.67 4.64
CA GLY A 30 -3.01 13.07 5.74
C GLY A 30 -3.53 11.91 6.59
N ASP A 31 -3.28 10.66 6.22
CA ASP A 31 -3.35 9.54 7.16
C ASP A 31 -2.33 9.77 8.27
N GLU A 32 -2.76 9.67 9.51
CA GLU A 32 -1.94 9.95 10.71
C GLU A 32 -0.61 9.19 10.72
N PHE A 33 -0.58 7.97 10.16
CA PHE A 33 0.59 7.11 10.16
C PHE A 33 1.17 6.84 8.77
N ALA A 34 0.79 7.63 7.76
CA ALA A 34 1.21 7.42 6.37
C ALA A 34 2.73 7.33 6.22
N ASP A 35 3.47 8.24 6.83
CA ASP A 35 4.94 8.25 6.75
C ASP A 35 5.56 7.02 7.39
N TRP A 36 4.98 6.54 8.49
CA TRP A 36 5.43 5.32 9.13
C TRP A 36 5.18 4.09 8.24
N TYR A 37 3.98 3.95 7.68
CA TYR A 37 3.68 2.88 6.72
C TYR A 37 4.63 2.90 5.52
N HIS A 38 4.91 4.07 4.97
CA HIS A 38 5.86 4.24 3.87
C HIS A 38 7.32 3.97 4.25
N SER A 39 7.64 3.92 5.52
CA SER A 39 8.98 3.55 6.02
C SER A 39 9.22 2.04 6.07
N LEU A 40 8.17 1.22 6.02
CA LEU A 40 8.27 -0.23 6.16
C LEU A 40 8.95 -0.86 4.93
N ARG A 41 9.95 -1.69 5.17
CA ARG A 41 10.73 -2.37 4.13
C ARG A 41 10.58 -3.88 4.25
N VAL A 42 10.48 -4.54 3.11
CA VAL A 42 10.40 -6.00 3.05
C VAL A 42 11.71 -6.60 3.57
N PRO A 43 11.67 -7.49 4.56
CA PRO A 43 12.88 -8.14 5.08
C PRO A 43 13.58 -8.96 4.02
N GLY A 44 14.92 -8.95 4.05
CA GLY A 44 15.75 -9.78 3.17
C GLY A 44 15.83 -9.34 1.71
N VAL A 45 15.19 -8.23 1.34
CA VAL A 45 15.33 -7.66 -0.01
C VAL A 45 16.56 -6.76 -0.07
N ASP A 46 17.36 -6.94 -1.12
CA ASP A 46 18.56 -6.11 -1.35
C ASP A 46 18.17 -4.62 -1.43
N PRO A 47 18.78 -3.75 -0.61
CA PRO A 47 18.49 -2.32 -0.61
C PRO A 47 18.85 -1.63 -1.92
N HIS A 48 19.66 -2.25 -2.78
CA HIS A 48 20.05 -1.74 -4.08
C HIS A 48 19.08 -2.10 -5.22
N ILE A 49 18.07 -2.94 -4.95
CA ILE A 49 17.02 -3.23 -5.93
C ILE A 49 16.31 -1.93 -6.32
N ILE A 50 16.31 -1.63 -7.62
CA ILE A 50 15.72 -0.41 -8.18
C ILE A 50 14.19 -0.47 -8.14
N ASN A 51 13.60 -1.68 -8.25
CA ASN A 51 12.16 -1.85 -8.19
C ASN A 51 11.64 -1.56 -6.78
N GLN A 52 11.06 -0.37 -6.62
CA GLN A 52 10.53 0.08 -5.32
C GLN A 52 9.39 -0.82 -4.82
N GLN A 53 8.59 -1.40 -5.72
CA GLN A 53 7.51 -2.30 -5.34
C GLN A 53 8.01 -3.57 -4.64
N GLU A 54 9.21 -4.02 -4.93
CA GLU A 54 9.81 -5.16 -4.25
C GLU A 54 10.39 -4.80 -2.88
N ARG A 55 10.79 -3.56 -2.68
CA ARG A 55 11.43 -3.08 -1.45
C ARG A 55 10.46 -2.68 -0.36
N PHE A 56 9.31 -2.13 -0.72
CA PHE A 56 8.35 -1.57 0.22
C PHE A 56 7.29 -2.59 0.62
N CYS A 57 6.93 -2.59 1.89
CA CYS A 57 5.80 -3.38 2.38
C CYS A 57 4.48 -2.85 1.82
N CYS A 58 4.34 -1.54 1.82
CA CYS A 58 3.16 -0.81 1.37
C CYS A 58 3.40 -0.21 -0.01
N SER A 59 2.50 -0.42 -0.95
CA SER A 59 2.51 0.18 -2.29
C SER A 59 1.06 0.26 -2.80
N PRO A 60 0.78 0.97 -3.92
CA PRO A 60 -0.59 1.11 -4.42
C PRO A 60 -1.34 -0.18 -4.69
N ASP A 61 -0.62 -1.25 -4.95
CA ASP A 61 -1.13 -2.61 -5.20
C ASP A 61 -1.03 -3.55 -3.98
N ARG A 62 -0.61 -3.02 -2.82
CA ARG A 62 -0.35 -3.80 -1.61
C ARG A 62 -0.79 -3.02 -0.39
N ASP A 63 -1.82 -3.50 0.25
CA ASP A 63 -2.33 -2.87 1.46
C ASP A 63 -1.55 -3.25 2.70
N CYS A 64 -1.35 -2.25 3.56
CA CYS A 64 -0.95 -2.45 4.95
C CYS A 64 -2.11 -2.00 5.83
N THR A 65 -2.51 -2.83 6.76
CA THR A 65 -3.61 -2.50 7.67
C THR A 65 -3.32 -2.99 9.08
N THR A 66 -3.95 -2.35 10.04
CA THR A 66 -3.98 -2.84 11.41
C THR A 66 -4.77 -4.14 11.48
N THR A 67 -4.28 -5.10 12.25
CA THR A 67 -4.91 -6.40 12.42
C THR A 67 -4.66 -6.95 13.82
N ASP A 68 -5.53 -7.85 14.25
CA ASP A 68 -5.23 -8.72 15.36
C ASP A 68 -4.45 -9.94 14.85
N TYR A 69 -3.74 -10.60 15.74
CA TYR A 69 -3.03 -11.82 15.42
C TYR A 69 -3.16 -12.85 16.54
N GLU A 70 -3.02 -14.10 16.16
CA GLU A 70 -2.97 -15.24 17.06
C GLU A 70 -1.61 -15.92 16.98
N THR A 71 -1.17 -16.49 18.09
CA THR A 71 0.02 -17.34 18.11
C THR A 71 -0.43 -18.76 18.43
N ASP A 72 -0.05 -19.72 17.56
CA ASP A 72 -0.35 -21.12 17.80
C ASP A 72 0.62 -21.76 18.81
N ALA A 73 0.36 -23.02 19.16
CA ALA A 73 1.18 -23.78 20.11
C ALA A 73 2.63 -23.98 19.64
N GLN A 74 2.90 -23.85 18.35
CA GLN A 74 4.23 -23.94 17.74
C GLN A 74 4.94 -22.59 17.66
N GLY A 75 4.26 -21.49 18.06
CA GLY A 75 4.80 -20.14 18.03
C GLY A 75 4.65 -19.43 16.66
N ASN A 76 3.85 -19.98 15.75
CA ASN A 76 3.57 -19.33 14.48
C ASN A 76 2.52 -18.22 14.67
N TYR A 77 2.69 -17.12 13.96
CA TYR A 77 1.73 -16.02 13.92
C TYR A 77 0.72 -16.24 12.81
N TRP A 78 -0.52 -15.92 13.09
CA TRP A 78 -1.65 -16.00 12.17
C TRP A 78 -2.42 -14.68 12.19
N VAL A 79 -2.74 -14.17 11.02
CA VAL A 79 -3.55 -12.95 10.83
C VAL A 79 -4.75 -13.23 9.94
N VAL A 80 -5.72 -12.34 9.97
CA VAL A 80 -6.82 -12.34 9.00
C VAL A 80 -6.49 -11.27 7.95
N ALA A 81 -6.26 -11.71 6.73
CA ALA A 81 -6.03 -10.86 5.58
C ALA A 81 -7.14 -11.12 4.56
N ASP A 82 -7.87 -10.08 4.18
CA ASP A 82 -8.98 -10.18 3.22
C ASP A 82 -9.95 -11.35 3.52
N HIS A 83 -10.37 -11.45 4.80
CA HIS A 83 -11.25 -12.51 5.31
C HIS A 83 -10.67 -13.94 5.35
N GLU A 84 -9.42 -14.12 4.96
CA GLU A 84 -8.72 -15.40 5.05
C GLU A 84 -7.77 -15.42 6.26
N ARG A 85 -7.69 -16.57 6.93
CA ARG A 85 -6.71 -16.81 7.98
C ARG A 85 -5.39 -17.22 7.34
N VAL A 86 -4.36 -16.40 7.49
CA VAL A 86 -3.08 -16.55 6.80
C VAL A 86 -1.96 -16.65 7.81
N GLN A 87 -1.06 -17.62 7.63
CA GLN A 87 0.15 -17.71 8.42
C GLN A 87 1.15 -16.62 8.03
N VAL A 88 1.75 -15.99 9.02
CA VAL A 88 2.84 -15.04 8.83
C VAL A 88 4.15 -15.81 8.74
N PRO A 89 4.86 -15.76 7.61
CA PRO A 89 6.19 -16.35 7.53
C PRO A 89 7.15 -15.66 8.50
N LEU A 90 7.95 -16.41 9.23
CA LEU A 90 8.85 -15.86 10.26
C LEU A 90 9.85 -14.85 9.71
N ASP A 91 10.30 -15.07 8.47
CA ASP A 91 11.20 -14.16 7.74
C ASP A 91 10.53 -12.85 7.26
N LYS A 92 9.22 -12.71 7.43
CA LYS A 92 8.44 -11.50 7.11
C LYS A 92 8.10 -10.64 8.33
N ILE A 93 8.53 -11.05 9.51
CA ILE A 93 8.35 -10.29 10.75
C ILE A 93 9.42 -9.20 10.84
N LEU A 94 8.98 -7.93 10.81
CA LEU A 94 9.87 -6.80 11.03
C LEU A 94 10.12 -6.60 12.52
N GLN A 95 11.37 -6.41 12.89
CA GLN A 95 11.78 -6.07 14.25
C GLN A 95 11.67 -4.54 14.45
N ARG A 96 10.44 -4.04 14.51
CA ARG A 96 10.13 -2.63 14.73
C ARG A 96 9.56 -2.43 16.13
N THR A 97 10.08 -1.45 16.85
CA THR A 97 9.62 -1.03 18.18
C THR A 97 8.89 0.32 18.17
N ASP A 98 8.88 0.98 17.01
CA ASP A 98 8.32 2.31 16.77
C ASP A 98 6.94 2.27 16.11
N ASN A 99 6.20 1.19 16.26
CA ASN A 99 4.86 1.06 15.70
C ASN A 99 3.89 2.01 16.42
N PRO A 100 3.39 3.08 15.74
CA PRO A 100 2.57 4.10 16.39
C PRO A 100 1.09 3.74 16.43
N THR A 101 0.68 2.67 15.76
CA THR A 101 -0.74 2.35 15.57
C THR A 101 -1.40 1.76 16.81
N GLY A 102 -0.62 1.28 17.76
CA GLY A 102 -1.12 0.54 18.93
C GLY A 102 -1.59 -0.89 18.64
N HIS A 103 -1.63 -1.29 17.38
CA HIS A 103 -2.05 -2.61 16.92
C HIS A 103 -0.95 -3.28 16.10
N ALA A 104 -1.07 -4.58 15.87
CA ALA A 104 -0.23 -5.21 14.86
C ALA A 104 -0.60 -4.71 13.47
N VAL A 105 0.36 -4.75 12.54
CA VAL A 105 0.17 -4.36 11.15
C VAL A 105 0.62 -5.48 10.24
N ALA A 106 -0.23 -5.87 9.31
CA ALA A 106 0.10 -6.81 8.24
C ALA A 106 -0.01 -6.13 6.88
N CYS A 107 0.95 -6.42 6.02
CA CYS A 107 0.93 -6.01 4.62
C CYS A 107 0.93 -7.28 3.77
N TRP A 108 0.03 -7.36 2.82
CA TRP A 108 -0.09 -8.53 1.96
C TRP A 108 -0.25 -8.15 0.49
N HIS A 109 -0.03 -9.11 -0.35
CA HIS A 109 -0.34 -9.08 -1.78
C HIS A 109 -1.01 -10.40 -2.15
N TYR A 110 -1.51 -10.49 -3.38
CA TYR A 110 -2.20 -11.69 -3.83
C TYR A 110 -1.30 -12.54 -4.71
N ILE A 111 -1.30 -13.84 -4.45
CA ILE A 111 -0.73 -14.86 -5.31
C ILE A 111 -1.86 -15.84 -5.63
N ASP A 112 -2.16 -16.03 -6.90
CA ASP A 112 -3.25 -16.89 -7.37
C ASP A 112 -4.61 -16.61 -6.70
N GLY A 113 -4.88 -15.33 -6.39
CA GLY A 113 -6.11 -14.88 -5.76
C GLY A 113 -6.16 -15.02 -4.24
N HIS A 114 -5.10 -15.51 -3.61
CA HIS A 114 -5.02 -15.67 -2.14
C HIS A 114 -4.07 -14.63 -1.53
N PRO A 115 -4.41 -14.08 -0.36
CA PRO A 115 -3.54 -13.14 0.34
C PRO A 115 -2.30 -13.85 0.90
N VAL A 116 -1.15 -13.25 0.68
CA VAL A 116 0.14 -13.71 1.19
C VAL A 116 0.80 -12.57 1.96
N VAL A 117 1.14 -12.80 3.22
CA VAL A 117 1.78 -11.80 4.06
C VAL A 117 3.19 -11.52 3.57
N ARG A 118 3.46 -10.26 3.31
CA ARG A 118 4.73 -9.73 2.83
C ARG A 118 5.56 -9.09 3.93
N CYS A 119 4.88 -8.43 4.86
CA CYS A 119 5.47 -7.81 6.03
C CYS A 119 4.50 -7.89 7.20
N PHE A 120 5.04 -8.07 8.38
CA PHE A 120 4.27 -8.07 9.61
C PHE A 120 5.03 -7.32 10.71
N VAL A 121 4.34 -6.42 11.39
CA VAL A 121 4.84 -5.71 12.57
C VAL A 121 3.94 -6.06 13.74
N ARG A 122 4.53 -6.52 14.82
CA ARG A 122 3.77 -6.82 16.06
C ARG A 122 3.21 -5.53 16.67
N SER A 123 2.13 -5.67 17.44
CA SER A 123 1.67 -4.60 18.31
C SER A 123 2.79 -4.20 19.28
N PRO A 124 2.85 -2.92 19.69
CA PRO A 124 3.71 -2.52 20.79
C PRO A 124 3.35 -3.35 22.02
N GLU A 125 4.36 -3.87 22.71
CA GLU A 125 4.12 -4.50 24.00
C GLU A 125 3.70 -3.42 25.01
N SER A 126 2.57 -3.65 25.65
CA SER A 126 2.03 -2.81 26.72
C SER A 126 2.65 -3.16 28.09
#